data_cedcdd46ce34706baef4bfa6f254f1cc
#
_entry.id   cedcdd46ce34706baef4bfa6f254f1cc
#
_cell.length_a   1.000
_cell.length_b   1.000
_cell.length_c   1.000
_cell.angle_alpha   90.00
_cell.angle_beta   90.00
_cell.angle_gamma   90.00
#
_symmetry.space_group_name_H-M   'P 1'
#
loop_
_entity.id
_entity.type
_entity.pdbx_description
1 polymer ?
#
loop_
_entity_poly.entity_id
_entity_poly.type
_entity_poly.pdbx_seq_one_letter_code
_entity_poly.pdbx_strand_id
1 'polypeptide(L)'
;MKRIHIFGAAGSGTTTLGKALANELPFSHLDTDDYFWLTKFTHMREIEDRKKILKEDLLKYERSILSGALCGWGDSFKPCFDLVIFLWIPKDIRLERLQQREFQRYGNEILAGGSKQEQYEQFMEWASLYDHAGIEVRSKTLHESWMEDLTCPVLRIEGDYTVQERVKIILEYLRLNEKRSN
;
A
#
# COMPACT_ATOMS: atom_id res chain seq x y z
N MET A 1 19.05 8.26 -1.03
CA MET A 1 17.64 7.81 -1.12
C MET A 1 16.76 8.77 -0.35
N LYS A 2 15.65 9.22 -0.94
CA LYS A 2 14.72 10.20 -0.36
C LYS A 2 13.29 9.69 -0.28
N ARG A 3 12.82 8.89 -1.25
CA ARG A 3 11.42 8.48 -1.35
C ARG A 3 11.28 6.98 -1.57
N ILE A 4 10.56 6.34 -0.67
CA ILE A 4 10.23 4.91 -0.71
C ILE A 4 8.72 4.78 -0.91
N HIS A 5 8.29 3.94 -1.84
CA HIS A 5 6.89 3.57 -2.00
C HIS A 5 6.67 2.12 -1.60
N ILE A 6 5.68 1.85 -0.74
CA ILE A 6 5.33 0.51 -0.26
C ILE A 6 3.90 0.21 -0.69
N PHE A 7 3.70 -0.79 -1.53
CA PHE A 7 2.38 -1.15 -2.00
C PHE A 7 2.15 -2.66 -2.07
N GLY A 8 0.91 -3.06 -2.28
CA GLY A 8 0.48 -4.45 -2.34
C GLY A 8 -1.03 -4.58 -2.28
N ALA A 9 -1.53 -5.80 -2.14
CA ALA A 9 -2.94 -6.08 -1.99
C ALA A 9 -3.54 -5.48 -0.71
N ALA A 10 -4.86 -5.31 -0.69
CA ALA A 10 -5.57 -5.08 0.58
C ALA A 10 -5.24 -6.21 1.57
N GLY A 11 -4.99 -5.87 2.84
CA GLY A 11 -4.59 -6.82 3.87
C GLY A 11 -3.10 -7.20 3.89
N SER A 12 -2.27 -6.71 2.94
CA SER A 12 -0.83 -7.00 2.94
C SER A 12 -0.03 -6.27 4.02
N GLY A 13 -0.60 -5.23 4.63
CA GLY A 13 0.02 -4.50 5.75
C GLY A 13 0.96 -3.37 5.33
N THR A 14 0.77 -2.77 4.16
CA THR A 14 1.57 -1.65 3.65
C THR A 14 1.65 -0.48 4.61
N THR A 15 0.52 -0.02 5.15
CA THR A 15 0.46 1.09 6.13
C THR A 15 1.19 0.75 7.42
N THR A 16 1.03 -0.47 7.93
CA THR A 16 1.69 -0.92 9.17
C THR A 16 3.21 -0.96 8.97
N LEU A 17 3.66 -1.48 7.84
CA LEU A 17 5.08 -1.53 7.50
C LEU A 17 5.64 -0.11 7.27
N GLY A 18 4.90 0.75 6.57
CA GLY A 18 5.33 2.14 6.33
C GLY A 18 5.55 2.91 7.63
N LYS A 19 4.63 2.78 8.59
CA LYS A 19 4.77 3.38 9.93
C LYS A 19 5.95 2.79 10.70
N ALA A 20 6.11 1.47 10.70
CA ALA A 20 7.21 0.81 11.39
C ALA A 20 8.57 1.23 10.82
N LEU A 21 8.68 1.30 9.50
CA LEU A 21 9.92 1.71 8.83
C LEU A 21 10.25 3.20 9.09
N ALA A 22 9.24 4.07 9.17
CA ALA A 22 9.42 5.48 9.51
C ALA A 22 9.88 5.72 10.96
N ASN A 23 9.67 4.75 11.86
CA ASN A 23 10.24 4.79 13.21
C ASN A 23 11.75 4.43 13.24
N GLU A 24 12.21 3.68 12.25
CA GLU A 24 13.62 3.24 12.14
C GLU A 24 14.46 4.18 11.25
N LEU A 25 13.83 4.95 10.40
CA LEU A 25 14.48 5.84 9.44
C LEU A 25 14.01 7.29 9.64
N PRO A 26 14.83 8.29 9.34
CA PRO A 26 14.44 9.71 9.41
C PRO A 26 13.55 10.08 8.20
N PHE A 27 12.42 9.41 8.05
CA PHE A 27 11.45 9.57 6.97
C PHE A 27 10.06 9.86 7.53
N SER A 28 9.30 10.72 6.87
CA SER A 28 7.89 10.93 7.17
C SER A 28 7.05 9.84 6.51
N HIS A 29 6.10 9.28 7.25
CA HIS A 29 5.13 8.33 6.70
C HIS A 29 3.94 9.07 6.09
N LEU A 30 3.58 8.71 4.86
CA LEU A 30 2.41 9.17 4.11
C LEU A 30 1.57 7.94 3.74
N ASP A 31 0.24 8.07 3.78
CA ASP A 31 -0.68 6.98 3.41
C ASP A 31 -1.54 7.40 2.22
N THR A 32 -1.61 6.57 1.18
CA THR A 32 -2.43 6.86 -0.02
C THR A 32 -3.90 7.02 0.29
N ASP A 33 -4.41 6.39 1.35
CA ASP A 33 -5.81 6.52 1.76
C ASP A 33 -6.15 7.94 2.24
N ASP A 34 -5.19 8.71 2.76
CA ASP A 34 -5.41 10.09 3.19
C ASP A 34 -5.60 11.05 1.99
N TYR A 35 -5.07 10.68 0.82
CA TYR A 35 -5.28 11.39 -0.44
C TYR A 35 -6.51 10.90 -1.18
N PHE A 36 -6.75 9.59 -1.15
CA PHE A 36 -7.82 8.93 -1.89
C PHE A 36 -9.22 9.35 -1.40
N TRP A 37 -9.41 9.43 -0.09
CA TRP A 37 -10.70 9.68 0.52
C TRP A 37 -10.89 11.14 0.90
N LEU A 38 -12.04 11.73 0.53
CA LEU A 38 -12.53 13.00 1.07
C LEU A 38 -13.15 12.77 2.46
N THR A 39 -14.02 11.76 2.55
CA THR A 39 -14.53 11.20 3.81
C THR A 39 -14.14 9.73 3.83
N LYS A 40 -13.36 9.33 4.82
CA LYS A 40 -12.69 8.02 4.87
C LYS A 40 -13.68 6.87 4.62
N PHE A 41 -13.40 6.08 3.58
CA PHE A 41 -14.15 4.91 3.13
C PHE A 41 -15.57 5.16 2.60
N THR A 42 -15.98 6.42 2.37
CA THR A 42 -17.31 6.74 1.86
C THR A 42 -17.27 7.59 0.59
N HIS A 43 -16.53 8.67 0.59
CA HIS A 43 -16.47 9.59 -0.56
C HIS A 43 -15.03 9.67 -1.08
N MET A 44 -14.86 9.33 -2.35
CA MET A 44 -13.59 9.47 -3.04
C MET A 44 -13.34 10.94 -3.39
N ARG A 45 -12.09 11.38 -3.24
CA ARG A 45 -11.64 12.68 -3.74
C ARG A 45 -11.40 12.58 -5.24
N GLU A 46 -11.62 13.67 -5.96
CA GLU A 46 -11.30 13.76 -7.39
C GLU A 46 -9.82 13.50 -7.64
N ILE A 47 -9.49 12.86 -8.76
CA ILE A 47 -8.13 12.40 -9.07
C ILE A 47 -7.13 13.55 -9.07
N GLU A 48 -7.47 14.69 -9.66
CA GLU A 48 -6.56 15.84 -9.74
C GLU A 48 -6.30 16.47 -8.36
N ASP A 49 -7.29 16.46 -7.47
CA ASP A 49 -7.12 16.91 -6.09
C ASP A 49 -6.21 15.96 -5.30
N ARG A 50 -6.35 14.63 -5.50
CA ARG A 50 -5.43 13.63 -4.90
C ARG A 50 -3.99 13.91 -5.30
N LYS A 51 -3.77 14.09 -6.61
CA LYS A 51 -2.44 14.37 -7.18
C LYS A 51 -1.86 15.68 -6.65
N LYS A 52 -2.69 16.73 -6.58
CA LYS A 52 -2.27 18.04 -6.06
C LYS A 52 -1.78 17.92 -4.62
N ILE A 53 -2.58 17.35 -3.73
CA ILE A 53 -2.25 17.25 -2.31
C ILE A 53 -1.03 16.34 -2.10
N LEU A 54 -0.96 15.19 -2.79
CA LEU A 54 0.21 14.31 -2.72
C LEU A 54 1.48 15.03 -3.20
N LYS A 55 1.41 15.80 -4.27
CA LYS A 55 2.55 16.59 -4.78
C LYS A 55 3.03 17.60 -3.75
N GLU A 56 2.12 18.33 -3.11
CA GLU A 56 2.43 19.31 -2.05
C GLU A 56 3.13 18.63 -0.88
N ASP A 57 2.64 17.47 -0.42
CA ASP A 57 3.27 16.72 0.68
C ASP A 57 4.63 16.13 0.30
N LEU A 58 4.80 15.63 -0.93
CA LEU A 58 6.10 15.16 -1.41
C LEU A 58 7.14 16.29 -1.55
N LEU A 59 6.70 17.53 -1.74
CA LEU A 59 7.59 18.70 -1.70
C LEU A 59 7.93 19.10 -0.27
N LYS A 60 6.98 19.01 0.64
CA LYS A 60 7.12 19.35 2.06
C LYS A 60 8.01 18.34 2.80
N TYR A 61 7.81 17.04 2.51
CA TYR A 61 8.53 15.94 3.15
C TYR A 61 9.59 15.38 2.19
N GLU A 62 10.77 15.95 2.20
CA GLU A 62 11.86 15.57 1.30
C GLU A 62 12.22 14.07 1.42
N ARG A 63 12.18 13.53 2.66
CA ARG A 63 12.34 12.10 2.93
C ARG A 63 11.02 11.52 3.37
N SER A 64 10.45 10.65 2.55
CA SER A 64 9.12 10.12 2.80
C SER A 64 8.98 8.64 2.42
N ILE A 65 8.10 7.96 3.15
CA ILE A 65 7.63 6.60 2.87
C ILE A 65 6.15 6.72 2.55
N LEU A 66 5.78 6.49 1.30
CA LEU A 66 4.38 6.47 0.87
C LEU A 66 3.87 5.03 0.86
N SER A 67 2.87 4.72 1.68
CA SER A 67 2.22 3.40 1.70
C SER A 67 0.87 3.40 1.02
N GLY A 68 0.48 2.26 0.42
CA GLY A 68 -0.78 2.06 -0.28
C GLY A 68 -0.65 2.10 -1.80
N ALA A 69 -1.75 1.96 -2.56
CA ALA A 69 -1.71 1.83 -4.01
C ALA A 69 -1.87 3.17 -4.73
N LEU A 70 -1.02 3.39 -5.75
CA LEU A 70 -1.08 4.53 -6.67
C LEU A 70 -1.66 4.17 -8.04
N CYS A 71 -1.80 2.87 -8.35
CA CYS A 71 -2.23 2.40 -9.65
C CYS A 71 -3.51 3.09 -10.12
N GLY A 72 -3.51 3.62 -11.34
CA GLY A 72 -4.66 4.25 -11.99
C GLY A 72 -4.93 5.71 -11.62
N TRP A 73 -4.34 6.25 -10.52
CA TRP A 73 -4.50 7.66 -10.19
C TRP A 73 -3.19 8.41 -9.94
N GLY A 74 -2.18 7.71 -9.49
CA GLY A 74 -0.89 8.30 -9.09
C GLY A 74 0.28 7.89 -9.98
N ASP A 75 0.07 7.37 -11.17
CA ASP A 75 1.11 6.84 -12.06
C ASP A 75 2.15 7.89 -12.45
N SER A 76 1.76 9.16 -12.51
CA SER A 76 2.67 10.28 -12.73
C SER A 76 3.75 10.47 -11.65
N PHE A 77 3.58 9.84 -10.48
CA PHE A 77 4.57 9.87 -9.39
C PHE A 77 5.61 8.75 -9.46
N LYS A 78 5.48 7.78 -10.40
CA LYS A 78 6.47 6.70 -10.57
C LYS A 78 7.92 7.21 -10.58
N PRO A 79 8.28 8.27 -11.32
CA PRO A 79 9.65 8.79 -11.37
C PRO A 79 10.13 9.47 -10.07
N CYS A 80 9.23 9.70 -9.11
CA CYS A 80 9.58 10.35 -7.84
C CYS A 80 10.20 9.39 -6.83
N PHE A 81 10.11 8.08 -7.03
CA PHE A 81 10.57 7.09 -6.06
C PHE A 81 12.00 6.61 -6.36
N ASP A 82 12.79 6.47 -5.29
CA ASP A 82 14.13 5.89 -5.35
C ASP A 82 14.12 4.38 -5.06
N LEU A 83 13.08 3.89 -4.41
CA LEU A 83 12.85 2.48 -4.11
C LEU A 83 11.34 2.21 -4.05
N VAL A 84 10.91 1.16 -4.70
CA VAL A 84 9.56 0.61 -4.53
C VAL A 84 9.64 -0.73 -3.81
N ILE A 85 8.77 -0.95 -2.83
CA ILE A 85 8.66 -2.20 -2.08
C ILE A 85 7.29 -2.80 -2.38
N PHE A 86 7.29 -3.97 -2.99
CA PHE A 86 6.08 -4.72 -3.29
C PHE A 86 5.85 -5.81 -2.25
N LEU A 87 4.68 -5.80 -1.60
CA LEU A 87 4.28 -6.81 -0.64
C LEU A 87 3.27 -7.77 -1.26
N TRP A 88 3.61 -9.04 -1.31
CA TRP A 88 2.67 -10.11 -1.61
C TRP A 88 2.55 -11.06 -0.40
N ILE A 89 1.31 -11.37 -0.03
CA ILE A 89 0.98 -12.28 1.07
C ILE A 89 -0.09 -13.25 0.56
N PRO A 90 -0.05 -14.54 0.95
CA PRO A 90 -1.06 -15.53 0.59
C PRO A 90 -2.49 -15.03 0.82
N LYS A 91 -3.38 -15.38 -0.10
CA LYS A 91 -4.78 -14.93 -0.13
C LYS A 91 -5.50 -15.14 1.20
N ASP A 92 -5.40 -16.34 1.74
CA ASP A 92 -6.15 -16.72 2.95
C ASP A 92 -5.75 -15.85 4.15
N ILE A 93 -4.46 -15.61 4.33
CA ILE A 93 -3.92 -14.74 5.38
C ILE A 93 -4.40 -13.29 5.20
N ARG A 94 -4.43 -12.79 3.96
CA ARG A 94 -4.92 -11.43 3.68
C ARG A 94 -6.40 -11.28 4.01
N LEU A 95 -7.22 -12.26 3.58
CA LEU A 95 -8.65 -12.24 3.82
C LEU A 95 -8.98 -12.35 5.31
N GLU A 96 -8.28 -13.20 6.05
CA GLU A 96 -8.44 -13.28 7.51
C GLU A 96 -8.12 -11.93 8.18
N ARG A 97 -7.00 -11.30 7.83
CA ARG A 97 -6.63 -9.96 8.34
C ARG A 97 -7.67 -8.90 8.01
N LEU A 98 -8.22 -8.92 6.80
CA LEU A 98 -9.28 -8.00 6.38
C LEU A 98 -10.57 -8.23 7.19
N GLN A 99 -10.99 -9.47 7.35
CA GLN A 99 -12.15 -9.83 8.16
C GLN A 99 -12.01 -9.33 9.61
N GLN A 100 -10.88 -9.61 10.25
CA GLN A 100 -10.60 -9.15 11.61
C GLN A 100 -10.62 -7.62 11.70
N ARG A 101 -10.00 -6.93 10.74
CA ARG A 101 -9.95 -5.47 10.68
C ARG A 101 -11.34 -4.85 10.51
N GLU A 102 -12.15 -5.38 9.59
CA GLU A 102 -13.50 -4.87 9.35
C GLU A 102 -14.41 -5.14 10.55
N PHE A 103 -14.26 -6.30 11.21
CA PHE A 103 -14.99 -6.58 12.45
C PHE A 103 -14.57 -5.65 13.61
N GLN A 104 -13.27 -5.37 13.77
CA GLN A 104 -12.79 -4.39 14.76
C GLN A 104 -13.33 -2.98 14.50
N ARG A 105 -13.56 -2.62 13.23
CA ARG A 105 -14.01 -1.30 12.82
C ARG A 105 -15.52 -1.11 12.96
N TYR A 106 -16.29 -2.12 12.61
CA TYR A 106 -17.74 -2.01 12.47
C TYR A 106 -18.54 -2.97 13.36
N GLY A 107 -17.89 -3.92 14.03
CA GLY A 107 -18.55 -4.88 14.91
C GLY A 107 -19.65 -5.67 14.21
N ASN A 108 -20.81 -5.75 14.85
CA ASN A 108 -21.94 -6.51 14.35
C ASN A 108 -22.62 -5.89 13.10
N GLU A 109 -22.29 -4.67 12.72
CA GLU A 109 -22.85 -4.04 11.51
C GLU A 109 -22.49 -4.78 10.21
N ILE A 110 -21.39 -5.57 10.19
CA ILE A 110 -20.99 -6.37 9.05
C ILE A 110 -21.54 -7.79 9.06
N LEU A 111 -22.23 -8.19 10.12
CA LEU A 111 -22.83 -9.53 10.22
C LEU A 111 -24.19 -9.58 9.53
N ALA A 112 -24.77 -10.79 9.43
CA ALA A 112 -26.08 -11.03 8.82
C ALA A 112 -27.16 -10.09 9.40
N GLY A 113 -27.81 -9.32 8.51
CA GLY A 113 -28.81 -8.32 8.87
C GLY A 113 -28.25 -6.98 9.37
N GLY A 114 -26.93 -6.81 9.43
CA GLY A 114 -26.29 -5.56 9.80
C GLY A 114 -26.30 -4.49 8.68
N SER A 115 -26.20 -3.23 9.07
CA SER A 115 -26.31 -2.08 8.15
C SER A 115 -25.18 -2.00 7.10
N LYS A 116 -24.06 -2.69 7.33
CA LYS A 116 -22.87 -2.72 6.46
C LYS A 116 -22.57 -4.12 5.89
N GLN A 117 -23.48 -5.08 6.05
CA GLN A 117 -23.28 -6.44 5.58
C GLN A 117 -22.95 -6.46 4.08
N GLU A 118 -23.79 -5.87 3.23
CA GLU A 118 -23.61 -5.86 1.78
C GLU A 118 -22.28 -5.21 1.37
N GLN A 119 -21.95 -4.06 1.96
CA GLN A 119 -20.68 -3.36 1.69
C GLN A 119 -19.47 -4.22 2.08
N TYR A 120 -19.55 -4.92 3.18
CA TYR A 120 -18.50 -5.83 3.66
C TYR A 120 -18.34 -7.04 2.72
N GLU A 121 -19.44 -7.68 2.32
CA GLU A 121 -19.41 -8.83 1.41
C GLU A 121 -18.81 -8.44 0.05
N GLN A 122 -19.24 -7.33 -0.54
CA GLN A 122 -18.68 -6.79 -1.78
C GLN A 122 -17.18 -6.48 -1.65
N PHE A 123 -16.76 -5.89 -0.53
CA PHE A 123 -15.36 -5.62 -0.27
C PHE A 123 -14.53 -6.90 -0.15
N MET A 124 -15.01 -7.93 0.54
CA MET A 124 -14.31 -9.21 0.70
C MET A 124 -14.24 -9.97 -0.61
N GLU A 125 -15.32 -9.94 -1.41
CA GLU A 125 -15.34 -10.52 -2.76
C GLU A 125 -14.28 -9.84 -3.64
N TRP A 126 -14.30 -8.50 -3.73
CA TRP A 126 -13.29 -7.75 -4.46
C TRP A 126 -11.86 -8.06 -4.01
N ALA A 127 -11.60 -8.11 -2.70
CA ALA A 127 -10.28 -8.43 -2.16
C ALA A 127 -9.82 -9.86 -2.51
N SER A 128 -10.77 -10.79 -2.66
CA SER A 128 -10.51 -12.18 -3.02
C SER A 128 -10.05 -12.38 -4.47
N LEU A 129 -10.36 -11.44 -5.36
CA LEU A 129 -10.01 -11.47 -6.77
C LEU A 129 -8.55 -11.17 -7.05
N TYR A 130 -7.82 -10.59 -6.09
CA TYR A 130 -6.49 -10.02 -6.28
C TYR A 130 -5.49 -10.92 -7.02
N ASP A 131 -5.45 -12.21 -6.71
CA ASP A 131 -4.46 -13.14 -7.26
C ASP A 131 -4.85 -13.70 -8.64
N HIS A 132 -6.09 -13.51 -9.09
CA HIS A 132 -6.64 -14.17 -10.30
C HIS A 132 -7.23 -13.20 -11.32
N ALA A 133 -7.57 -11.96 -10.94
CA ALA A 133 -8.16 -11.01 -11.86
C ALA A 133 -7.11 -10.41 -12.81
N GLY A 134 -7.59 -9.83 -13.92
CA GLY A 134 -6.80 -9.08 -14.86
C GLY A 134 -6.53 -7.64 -14.40
N ILE A 135 -6.24 -6.78 -15.37
CA ILE A 135 -5.89 -5.36 -15.11
C ILE A 135 -7.12 -4.47 -14.84
N GLU A 136 -8.31 -4.98 -15.02
CA GLU A 136 -9.59 -4.25 -14.88
C GLU A 136 -9.95 -3.93 -13.42
N VAL A 137 -9.35 -4.66 -12.48
CA VAL A 137 -9.48 -4.41 -11.04
C VAL A 137 -8.11 -4.35 -10.40
N ARG A 138 -8.03 -3.91 -9.14
CA ARG A 138 -6.78 -3.98 -8.38
C ARG A 138 -6.40 -5.43 -8.14
N SER A 139 -5.49 -5.93 -8.94
CA SER A 139 -5.02 -7.31 -8.98
C SER A 139 -3.50 -7.41 -8.90
N LYS A 140 -2.99 -8.63 -8.73
CA LYS A 140 -1.56 -8.92 -8.85
C LYS A 140 -1.08 -8.58 -10.26
N THR A 141 -1.85 -8.94 -11.28
CA THR A 141 -1.55 -8.62 -12.69
C THR A 141 -1.41 -7.13 -12.92
N LEU A 142 -2.33 -6.30 -12.40
CA LEU A 142 -2.23 -4.85 -12.49
C LEU A 142 -0.97 -4.32 -11.77
N HIS A 143 -0.66 -4.84 -10.59
CA HIS A 143 0.52 -4.44 -9.84
C HIS A 143 1.82 -4.84 -10.55
N GLU A 144 1.90 -6.03 -11.13
CA GLU A 144 3.06 -6.48 -11.93
C GLU A 144 3.27 -5.54 -13.15
N SER A 145 2.22 -5.31 -13.94
CA SER A 145 2.29 -4.38 -15.07
C SER A 145 2.68 -2.96 -14.63
N TRP A 146 2.16 -2.49 -13.49
CA TRP A 146 2.52 -1.17 -12.96
C TRP A 146 4.01 -1.06 -12.62
N MET A 147 4.63 -2.15 -12.16
CA MET A 147 6.06 -2.20 -11.83
C MET A 147 6.97 -2.19 -13.06
N GLU A 148 6.51 -2.66 -14.21
CA GLU A 148 7.31 -2.73 -15.45
C GLU A 148 7.81 -1.36 -15.91
N ASP A 149 7.04 -0.30 -15.66
CA ASP A 149 7.39 1.08 -16.03
C ASP A 149 8.21 1.83 -14.96
N LEU A 150 8.64 1.17 -13.90
CA LEU A 150 9.43 1.81 -12.86
C LEU A 150 10.89 1.94 -13.29
N THR A 151 11.46 3.12 -13.05
CA THR A 151 12.88 3.40 -13.31
C THR A 151 13.77 3.18 -12.08
N CYS A 152 13.16 2.98 -10.91
CA CYS A 152 13.87 2.69 -9.66
C CYS A 152 13.84 1.19 -9.34
N PRO A 153 14.74 0.71 -8.47
CA PRO A 153 14.71 -0.68 -7.98
C PRO A 153 13.39 -1.05 -7.31
N VAL A 154 12.99 -2.32 -7.49
CA VAL A 154 11.84 -2.92 -6.79
C VAL A 154 12.35 -4.01 -5.84
N LEU A 155 12.08 -3.84 -4.56
CA LEU A 155 12.28 -4.88 -3.54
C LEU A 155 10.97 -5.65 -3.34
N ARG A 156 10.97 -6.93 -3.67
CA ARG A 156 9.81 -7.81 -3.47
C ARG A 156 9.95 -8.53 -2.14
N ILE A 157 8.91 -8.44 -1.30
CA ILE A 157 8.80 -9.18 -0.04
C ILE A 157 7.54 -10.04 -0.14
N GLU A 158 7.74 -11.32 -0.44
CA GLU A 158 6.67 -12.27 -0.71
C GLU A 158 6.62 -13.34 0.38
N GLY A 159 5.47 -13.48 1.02
CA GLY A 159 5.24 -14.43 2.11
C GLY A 159 4.66 -13.79 3.37
N ASP A 160 4.38 -14.64 4.36
CA ASP A 160 3.83 -14.22 5.65
C ASP A 160 4.94 -13.92 6.65
N TYR A 161 5.56 -12.77 6.46
CA TYR A 161 6.54 -12.25 7.41
C TYR A 161 5.89 -11.32 8.43
N THR A 162 6.42 -11.29 9.64
CA THR A 162 6.10 -10.27 10.64
C THR A 162 6.55 -8.88 10.17
N VAL A 163 6.02 -7.84 10.79
CA VAL A 163 6.44 -6.45 10.50
C VAL A 163 7.93 -6.26 10.77
N GLN A 164 8.43 -6.83 11.87
CA GLN A 164 9.84 -6.75 12.27
C GLN A 164 10.79 -7.42 11.27
N GLU A 165 10.42 -8.59 10.76
CA GLU A 165 11.20 -9.28 9.72
C GLU A 165 11.25 -8.47 8.43
N ARG A 166 10.11 -7.89 8.00
CA ARG A 166 10.06 -7.02 6.81
C ARG A 166 10.92 -5.77 6.98
N VAL A 167 10.85 -5.12 8.14
CA VAL A 167 11.71 -3.97 8.46
C VAL A 167 13.18 -4.36 8.38
N LYS A 168 13.55 -5.49 8.97
CA LYS A 168 14.93 -6.02 8.92
C LYS A 168 15.39 -6.24 7.47
N ILE A 169 14.60 -6.92 6.64
CA ILE A 169 14.89 -7.15 5.22
C ILE A 169 15.15 -5.82 4.50
N ILE A 170 14.30 -4.82 4.72
CA ILE A 170 14.44 -3.51 4.08
C ILE A 170 15.71 -2.79 4.54
N LEU A 171 15.97 -2.75 5.84
CA LEU A 171 17.17 -2.10 6.38
C LEU A 171 18.47 -2.77 5.89
N GLU A 172 18.49 -4.09 5.78
CA GLU A 172 19.62 -4.82 5.20
C GLU A 172 19.81 -4.47 3.71
N TYR A 173 18.72 -4.44 2.94
CA TYR A 173 18.76 -4.03 1.54
C TYR A 173 19.31 -2.60 1.37
N LEU A 174 18.88 -1.66 2.18
CA LEU A 174 19.34 -0.28 2.15
C LEU A 174 20.83 -0.16 2.45
N ARG A 175 21.31 -0.83 3.49
CA ARG A 175 22.74 -0.86 3.89
C ARG A 175 23.66 -1.44 2.79
N LEU A 176 23.22 -2.50 2.11
CA LEU A 176 23.97 -3.12 1.01
C LEU A 176 24.10 -2.18 -0.20
N ASN A 177 23.05 -1.41 -0.50
CA ASN A 177 23.08 -0.49 -1.64
C ASN A 177 23.86 0.80 -1.33
N GLU A 178 23.90 1.29 -0.10
CA GLU A 178 24.76 2.40 0.30
C GLU A 178 26.26 2.07 0.11
N LYS A 179 26.66 0.84 0.45
CA LYS A 179 28.05 0.36 0.27
C LYS A 179 28.48 0.22 -1.19
N ARG A 180 27.52 0.07 -2.12
CA ARG A 180 27.80 -0.05 -3.57
C ARG A 180 27.90 1.30 -4.27
N SER A 181 27.38 2.35 -3.64
CA SER A 181 27.34 3.72 -4.19
C SER A 181 28.53 4.59 -3.73
N ASN A 182 29.33 4.08 -2.78
CA ASN A 182 30.59 4.66 -2.29
C ASN A 182 31.80 3.87 -2.82
#